data_4709ae064216d4d5690207584031f912
#
_entry.id   4709ae064216d4d5690207584031f912
#
_cell.length_a   1.000
_cell.length_b   1.000
_cell.length_c   1.000
_cell.angle_alpha   90.00
_cell.angle_beta   90.00
_cell.angle_gamma   90.00
#
_symmetry.space_group_name_H-M   'P 1'
#
loop_
_entity.id
_entity.type
_entity.pdbx_description
1 polymer ?
#
loop_
_entity_poly.entity_id
_entity_poly.type
_entity_poly.pdbx_seq_one_letter_code
_entity_poly.pdbx_strand_id
1 'polypeptide(L)'
;MNNIIHKIRQIYPVSEEALQALLMNMQVRHYPKGTYIVQAGVTDRLVYFIEEGVTRSVFHHDGQDTTTWFSQEGDVTFGMDSLYYQQPSVESIETLSDCKIYVIHIDKLNALYETYIDIANWGRILHQNVNKELSHMFVERLQLPPKERYEQFNRRYPGLINRVKLKYVAAFLGISI
;
A
#
# COMPACT_ATOMS: atom_id res chain seq x y z
N MET A 1 17.14 0.60 2.52
CA MET A 1 16.06 0.02 3.36
C MET A 1 15.69 0.91 4.56
N ASN A 2 16.04 2.18 4.51
CA ASN A 2 15.85 3.09 5.64
C ASN A 2 14.38 3.49 5.85
N ASN A 3 13.63 3.74 4.75
CA ASN A 3 12.24 4.17 4.83
C ASN A 3 11.34 3.06 5.40
N ILE A 4 11.56 1.82 4.96
CA ILE A 4 10.82 0.64 5.45
C ILE A 4 11.08 0.42 6.94
N ILE A 5 12.35 0.39 7.37
CA ILE A 5 12.72 0.18 8.78
C ILE A 5 12.14 1.29 9.66
N HIS A 6 12.27 2.54 9.22
CA HIS A 6 11.72 3.68 9.94
C HIS A 6 10.20 3.54 10.13
N LYS A 7 9.48 3.21 9.07
CA LYS A 7 8.02 3.03 9.11
C LYS A 7 7.59 1.86 9.99
N ILE A 8 8.29 0.71 9.91
CA ILE A 8 8.02 -0.44 10.77
C ILE A 8 8.09 -0.02 12.24
N ARG A 9 9.18 0.65 12.64
CA ARG A 9 9.40 1.10 14.02
C ARG A 9 8.41 2.19 14.47
N GLN A 10 7.92 3.01 13.55
CA GLN A 10 6.85 3.98 13.84
C GLN A 10 5.51 3.30 14.14
N ILE A 11 5.19 2.20 13.45
CA ILE A 11 3.92 1.48 13.64
C ILE A 11 3.94 0.70 14.93
N TYR A 12 5.02 -0.04 15.20
CA TYR A 12 5.18 -0.85 16.41
C TYR A 12 6.67 -1.09 16.70
N PRO A 13 7.09 -1.06 17.97
CA PRO A 13 8.47 -1.38 18.34
C PRO A 13 8.74 -2.88 18.11
N VAL A 14 9.51 -3.18 17.09
CA VAL A 14 9.94 -4.54 16.73
C VAL A 14 11.37 -4.71 17.22
N SER A 15 11.67 -5.87 17.85
CA SER A 15 13.01 -6.23 18.30
C SER A 15 13.99 -6.31 17.13
N GLU A 16 15.26 -6.10 17.39
CA GLU A 16 16.29 -6.15 16.34
C GLU A 16 16.37 -7.54 15.71
N GLU A 17 16.25 -8.60 16.51
CA GLU A 17 16.23 -9.99 16.04
C GLU A 17 15.07 -10.22 15.06
N ALA A 18 13.86 -9.86 15.43
CA ALA A 18 12.68 -10.02 14.60
C ALA A 18 12.73 -9.17 13.33
N LEU A 19 13.25 -7.93 13.44
CA LEU A 19 13.46 -7.06 12.28
C LEU A 19 14.46 -7.68 11.32
N GLN A 20 15.60 -8.17 11.78
CA GLN A 20 16.59 -8.84 10.94
C GLN A 20 16.01 -10.09 10.27
N ALA A 21 15.24 -10.91 11.01
CA ALA A 21 14.55 -12.07 10.44
C ALA A 21 13.60 -11.67 9.31
N LEU A 22 12.85 -10.58 9.47
CA LEU A 22 11.97 -10.04 8.41
C LEU A 22 12.79 -9.60 7.20
N LEU A 23 13.84 -8.80 7.39
CA LEU A 23 14.66 -8.25 6.31
C LEU A 23 15.39 -9.35 5.51
N MET A 24 15.88 -10.40 6.17
CA MET A 24 16.56 -11.54 5.53
C MET A 24 15.63 -12.36 4.63
N ASN A 25 14.31 -12.31 4.84
CA ASN A 25 13.32 -13.00 4.03
C ASN A 25 12.80 -12.14 2.86
N MET A 26 13.23 -10.89 2.75
CA MET A 26 12.85 -9.99 1.68
C MET A 26 13.83 -10.06 0.50
N GLN A 27 13.31 -9.80 -0.69
CA GLN A 27 14.09 -9.63 -1.93
C GLN A 27 13.84 -8.24 -2.51
N VAL A 28 14.90 -7.55 -2.91
CA VAL A 28 14.78 -6.27 -3.60
C VAL A 28 14.41 -6.47 -5.06
N ARG A 29 13.46 -5.65 -5.55
CA ARG A 29 13.07 -5.55 -6.96
C ARG A 29 12.99 -4.09 -7.38
N HIS A 30 13.33 -3.83 -8.63
CA HIS A 30 13.22 -2.51 -9.26
C HIS A 30 12.15 -2.57 -10.34
N TYR A 31 11.21 -1.63 -10.29
CA TYR A 31 10.11 -1.54 -11.22
C TYR A 31 10.10 -0.17 -11.89
N PRO A 32 10.17 -0.09 -13.22
CA PRO A 32 9.99 1.17 -13.92
C PRO A 32 8.59 1.71 -13.72
N LYS A 33 8.44 3.02 -13.86
CA LYS A 33 7.14 3.71 -13.87
C LYS A 33 6.17 3.07 -14.88
N GLY A 34 4.91 2.90 -14.46
CA GLY A 34 3.84 2.32 -15.28
C GLY A 34 3.79 0.79 -15.26
N THR A 35 4.55 0.15 -14.37
CA THR A 35 4.50 -1.30 -14.19
C THR A 35 3.35 -1.70 -13.27
N TYR A 36 2.57 -2.71 -13.65
CA TYR A 36 1.62 -3.36 -12.76
C TYR A 36 2.35 -4.42 -11.93
N ILE A 37 2.55 -4.16 -10.64
CA ILE A 37 3.19 -5.10 -9.70
C ILE A 37 2.19 -6.13 -9.15
N VAL A 38 0.91 -5.78 -9.09
CA VAL A 38 -0.24 -6.67 -8.92
C VAL A 38 -1.16 -6.43 -10.10
N GLN A 39 -1.71 -7.48 -10.67
CA GLN A 39 -2.58 -7.40 -11.84
C GLN A 39 -3.95 -8.00 -11.54
N ALA A 40 -5.02 -7.28 -11.85
CA ALA A 40 -6.39 -7.78 -11.73
C ALA A 40 -6.57 -9.07 -12.54
N GLY A 41 -7.28 -10.03 -11.99
CA GLY A 41 -7.49 -11.36 -12.57
C GLY A 41 -6.33 -12.34 -12.35
N VAL A 42 -5.23 -11.93 -11.70
CA VAL A 42 -4.08 -12.79 -11.40
C VAL A 42 -3.95 -12.96 -9.88
N THR A 43 -3.64 -14.19 -9.46
CA THR A 43 -3.34 -14.46 -8.04
C THR A 43 -1.87 -14.14 -7.77
N ASP A 44 -1.62 -13.23 -6.83
CA ASP A 44 -0.30 -12.85 -6.37
C ASP A 44 -0.17 -13.02 -4.85
N ARG A 45 0.88 -13.68 -4.41
CA ARG A 45 1.12 -14.01 -3.00
C ARG A 45 2.28 -13.22 -2.38
N LEU A 46 2.59 -12.06 -2.96
CA LEU A 46 3.66 -11.21 -2.48
C LEU A 46 3.11 -10.03 -1.68
N VAL A 47 3.87 -9.65 -0.65
CA VAL A 47 3.70 -8.40 0.09
C VAL A 47 4.83 -7.48 -0.34
N TYR A 48 4.50 -6.24 -0.68
CA TYR A 48 5.38 -5.25 -1.28
C TYR A 48 5.65 -4.12 -0.28
N PHE A 49 6.89 -3.93 0.11
CA PHE A 49 7.36 -2.86 0.99
C PHE A 49 8.07 -1.81 0.13
N ILE A 50 7.56 -0.60 0.08
CA ILE A 50 8.05 0.46 -0.79
C ILE A 50 9.22 1.17 -0.11
N GLU A 51 10.43 1.02 -0.64
CA GLU A 51 11.59 1.78 -0.17
C GLU A 51 11.69 3.13 -0.84
N GLU A 52 11.45 3.17 -2.17
CA GLU A 52 11.47 4.37 -2.99
C GLU A 52 10.36 4.30 -4.02
N GLY A 53 9.68 5.41 -4.24
CA GLY A 53 8.67 5.56 -5.28
C GLY A 53 7.24 5.66 -4.76
N VAL A 54 6.30 5.68 -5.71
CA VAL A 54 4.86 5.79 -5.46
C VAL A 54 4.12 4.76 -6.27
N THR A 55 3.14 4.10 -5.65
CA THR A 55 2.18 3.22 -6.33
C THR A 55 0.75 3.68 -6.11
N ARG A 56 -0.17 3.19 -6.94
CA ARG A 56 -1.61 3.31 -6.71
C ARG A 56 -2.29 1.96 -6.85
N SER A 57 -3.29 1.70 -6.02
CA SER A 57 -4.29 0.66 -6.27
C SER A 57 -5.38 1.21 -7.17
N VAL A 58 -5.78 0.44 -8.17
CA VAL A 58 -6.74 0.87 -9.18
C VAL A 58 -7.70 -0.26 -9.54
N PHE A 59 -9.00 0.05 -9.54
CA PHE A 59 -10.05 -0.77 -10.11
C PHE A 59 -10.38 -0.29 -11.51
N HIS A 60 -10.49 -1.23 -12.43
CA HIS A 60 -10.92 -0.99 -13.79
C HIS A 60 -12.36 -1.46 -13.96
N HIS A 61 -13.28 -0.57 -14.27
CA HIS A 61 -14.69 -0.91 -14.50
C HIS A 61 -15.25 -0.07 -15.64
N ASP A 62 -15.81 -0.70 -16.65
CA ASP A 62 -16.45 -0.06 -17.82
C ASP A 62 -15.58 1.04 -18.48
N GLY A 63 -14.28 0.75 -18.63
CA GLY A 63 -13.32 1.67 -19.24
C GLY A 63 -12.92 2.85 -18.35
N GLN A 64 -13.33 2.85 -17.09
CA GLN A 64 -12.97 3.87 -16.11
C GLN A 64 -12.03 3.30 -15.05
N ASP A 65 -11.01 4.09 -14.71
CA ASP A 65 -10.07 3.80 -13.63
C ASP A 65 -10.52 4.49 -12.34
N THR A 66 -10.75 3.74 -11.30
CA THR A 66 -10.95 4.27 -9.93
C THR A 66 -9.71 4.03 -9.10
N THR A 67 -9.01 5.09 -8.71
CA THR A 67 -7.91 4.98 -7.75
C THR A 67 -8.49 4.86 -6.34
N THR A 68 -8.10 3.81 -5.62
CA THR A 68 -8.63 3.53 -4.27
C THR A 68 -7.62 3.78 -3.17
N TRP A 69 -6.33 3.68 -3.50
CA TRP A 69 -5.24 3.87 -2.53
C TRP A 69 -3.98 4.39 -3.21
N PHE A 70 -3.18 5.16 -2.47
CA PHE A 70 -1.80 5.49 -2.82
C PHE A 70 -0.87 4.94 -1.75
N SER A 71 0.26 4.37 -2.17
CA SER A 71 1.33 3.98 -1.27
C SER A 71 2.63 4.64 -1.70
N GLN A 72 3.41 5.09 -0.73
CA GLN A 72 4.68 5.79 -0.92
C GLN A 72 5.76 5.20 -0.02
N GLU A 73 6.90 5.85 0.10
CA GLU A 73 8.05 5.36 0.84
C GLU A 73 7.68 4.94 2.27
N GLY A 74 8.06 3.73 2.64
CA GLY A 74 7.78 3.10 3.93
C GLY A 74 6.45 2.33 3.99
N ASP A 75 5.54 2.56 3.06
CA ASP A 75 4.25 1.88 3.05
C ASP A 75 4.36 0.42 2.56
N VAL A 76 3.33 -0.36 2.91
CA VAL A 76 3.16 -1.74 2.47
C VAL A 76 1.93 -1.82 1.57
N THR A 77 2.02 -2.56 0.48
CA THR A 77 0.91 -2.78 -0.45
C THR A 77 0.85 -4.23 -0.92
N PHE A 78 -0.34 -4.70 -1.29
CA PHE A 78 -0.60 -6.07 -1.75
C PHE A 78 -2.01 -6.17 -2.34
N GLY A 79 -2.25 -7.18 -3.16
CA GLY A 79 -3.60 -7.51 -3.62
C GLY A 79 -4.38 -8.24 -2.52
N MET A 80 -5.43 -7.64 -2.00
CA MET A 80 -6.18 -8.12 -0.82
C MET A 80 -6.70 -9.55 -1.01
N ASP A 81 -7.44 -9.79 -2.12
CA ASP A 81 -8.04 -11.10 -2.40
C ASP A 81 -6.99 -12.18 -2.62
N SER A 82 -5.91 -11.82 -3.30
CA SER A 82 -4.81 -12.74 -3.59
C SER A 82 -4.08 -13.12 -2.31
N LEU A 83 -3.80 -12.16 -1.45
CA LEU A 83 -3.01 -12.38 -0.25
C LEU A 83 -3.76 -13.24 0.77
N TYR A 84 -5.02 -12.90 1.08
CA TYR A 84 -5.76 -13.53 2.18
C TYR A 84 -6.64 -14.70 1.73
N TYR A 85 -7.21 -14.62 0.51
CA TYR A 85 -8.20 -15.61 0.06
C TYR A 85 -7.68 -16.50 -1.07
N GLN A 86 -6.43 -16.29 -1.54
CA GLN A 86 -5.81 -17.05 -2.64
C GLN A 86 -6.66 -17.02 -3.93
N GLN A 87 -7.37 -15.91 -4.13
CA GLN A 87 -8.21 -15.66 -5.30
C GLN A 87 -7.54 -14.63 -6.23
N PRO A 88 -7.89 -14.59 -7.51
CA PRO A 88 -7.43 -13.53 -8.39
C PRO A 88 -7.76 -12.14 -7.84
N SER A 89 -6.81 -11.22 -7.88
CA SER A 89 -7.01 -9.84 -7.40
C SER A 89 -8.09 -9.14 -8.22
N VAL A 90 -8.97 -8.41 -7.57
CA VAL A 90 -9.97 -7.57 -8.25
C VAL A 90 -9.39 -6.19 -8.62
N GLU A 91 -8.26 -5.83 -8.02
CA GLU A 91 -7.56 -4.58 -8.28
C GLU A 91 -6.20 -4.82 -8.91
N SER A 92 -5.68 -3.80 -9.57
CA SER A 92 -4.28 -3.74 -9.99
C SER A 92 -3.51 -2.75 -9.12
N ILE A 93 -2.20 -2.96 -8.96
CA ILE A 93 -1.31 -1.98 -8.31
C ILE A 93 -0.27 -1.54 -9.35
N GLU A 94 -0.31 -0.25 -9.68
CA GLU A 94 0.53 0.40 -10.70
C GLU A 94 1.59 1.28 -10.05
N THR A 95 2.84 1.22 -10.55
CA THR A 95 3.90 2.14 -10.17
C THR A 95 3.73 3.49 -10.87
N LEU A 96 3.74 4.59 -10.11
CA LEU A 96 3.58 5.95 -10.64
C LEU A 96 4.92 6.69 -10.85
N SER A 97 5.99 6.11 -10.33
CA SER A 97 7.39 6.50 -10.54
C SER A 97 8.23 5.24 -10.69
N ASP A 98 9.51 5.37 -10.98
CA ASP A 98 10.45 4.27 -10.77
C ASP A 98 10.46 3.91 -9.29
N CYS A 99 10.38 2.62 -8.99
CA CYS A 99 10.22 2.11 -7.63
C CYS A 99 11.32 1.11 -7.28
N LYS A 100 11.85 1.24 -6.05
CA LYS A 100 12.63 0.22 -5.39
C LYS A 100 11.78 -0.39 -4.29
N ILE A 101 11.44 -1.67 -4.43
CA ILE A 101 10.49 -2.37 -3.58
C ILE A 101 11.13 -3.63 -3.02
N TYR A 102 10.92 -3.90 -1.75
CA TYR A 102 11.28 -5.17 -1.14
C TYR A 102 10.04 -6.05 -1.06
N VAL A 103 10.15 -7.29 -1.50
CA VAL A 103 9.04 -8.24 -1.55
C VAL A 103 9.29 -9.43 -0.64
N ILE A 104 8.22 -9.91 0.00
CA ILE A 104 8.22 -11.15 0.78
C ILE A 104 7.00 -11.99 0.39
N HIS A 105 7.18 -13.30 0.31
CA HIS A 105 6.06 -14.22 0.11
C HIS A 105 5.23 -14.33 1.38
N ILE A 106 3.90 -14.36 1.26
CA ILE A 106 2.99 -14.39 2.40
C ILE A 106 3.26 -15.57 3.35
N ASP A 107 3.63 -16.73 2.84
CA ASP A 107 3.91 -17.89 3.69
C ASP A 107 5.13 -17.66 4.59
N LYS A 108 6.15 -16.95 4.09
CA LYS A 108 7.31 -16.55 4.90
C LYS A 108 6.92 -15.51 5.95
N LEU A 109 6.07 -14.54 5.58
CA LEU A 109 5.57 -13.54 6.52
C LEU A 109 4.71 -14.19 7.61
N ASN A 110 3.85 -15.15 7.26
CA ASN A 110 3.04 -15.90 8.23
C ASN A 110 3.92 -16.70 9.20
N ALA A 111 4.97 -17.36 8.72
CA ALA A 111 5.94 -18.06 9.59
C ALA A 111 6.63 -17.09 10.56
N LEU A 112 6.91 -15.86 10.13
CA LEU A 112 7.45 -14.82 11.02
C LEU A 112 6.42 -14.36 12.06
N TYR A 113 5.15 -14.25 11.72
CA TYR A 113 4.06 -13.94 12.66
C TYR A 113 3.92 -15.02 13.73
N GLU A 114 4.10 -16.29 13.38
CA GLU A 114 4.06 -17.40 14.33
C GLU A 114 5.29 -17.45 15.26
N THR A 115 6.44 -16.98 14.75
CA THR A 115 7.72 -17.05 15.47
C THR A 115 7.97 -15.83 16.36
N TYR A 116 7.62 -14.63 15.85
CA TYR A 116 7.93 -13.35 16.51
C TYR A 116 6.66 -12.57 16.82
N ILE A 117 6.29 -12.53 18.09
CA ILE A 117 5.07 -11.85 18.57
C ILE A 117 5.06 -10.35 18.24
N ASP A 118 6.21 -9.70 18.21
CA ASP A 118 6.34 -8.30 17.86
C ASP A 118 6.10 -8.05 16.36
N ILE A 119 6.50 -8.96 15.46
CA ILE A 119 6.12 -8.92 14.03
C ILE A 119 4.61 -9.12 13.88
N ALA A 120 4.00 -10.06 14.59
CA ALA A 120 2.56 -10.28 14.58
C ALA A 120 1.80 -9.03 15.07
N ASN A 121 2.28 -8.40 16.15
CA ASN A 121 1.70 -7.16 16.67
C ASN A 121 1.88 -5.99 15.68
N TRP A 122 3.04 -5.88 15.05
CA TRP A 122 3.26 -4.91 13.98
C TRP A 122 2.23 -5.07 12.85
N GLY A 123 2.05 -6.28 12.35
CA GLY A 123 1.07 -6.58 11.31
C GLY A 123 -0.35 -6.25 11.73
N ARG A 124 -0.74 -6.63 12.96
CA ARG A 124 -2.06 -6.30 13.54
C ARG A 124 -2.28 -4.79 13.61
N ILE A 125 -1.31 -4.01 14.11
CA ILE A 125 -1.43 -2.55 14.21
C ILE A 125 -1.44 -1.90 12.82
N LEU A 126 -0.63 -2.39 11.87
CA LEU A 126 -0.68 -1.94 10.48
C LEU A 126 -2.10 -2.06 9.92
N HIS A 127 -2.74 -3.23 10.05
CA HIS A 127 -4.10 -3.43 9.56
C HIS A 127 -5.15 -2.61 10.31
N GLN A 128 -5.00 -2.41 11.61
CA GLN A 128 -5.87 -1.51 12.38
C GLN A 128 -5.79 -0.08 11.85
N ASN A 129 -4.59 0.42 11.55
CA ASN A 129 -4.38 1.76 11.01
C ASN A 129 -5.00 1.89 9.61
N VAL A 130 -4.80 0.90 8.73
CA VAL A 130 -5.41 0.87 7.39
C VAL A 130 -6.94 0.83 7.48
N ASN A 131 -7.50 -0.02 8.33
CA ASN A 131 -8.96 -0.10 8.50
C ASN A 131 -9.57 1.22 9.02
N LYS A 132 -8.90 1.86 9.98
CA LYS A 132 -9.30 3.20 10.47
C LYS A 132 -9.28 4.21 9.33
N GLU A 133 -8.22 4.21 8.53
CA GLU A 133 -8.06 5.15 7.41
C GLU A 133 -9.16 4.95 6.35
N LEU A 134 -9.42 3.70 5.97
CA LEU A 134 -10.49 3.35 5.04
C LEU A 134 -11.86 3.80 5.56
N SER A 135 -12.14 3.62 6.85
CA SER A 135 -13.38 4.09 7.49
C SER A 135 -13.52 5.61 7.40
N HIS A 136 -12.44 6.36 7.68
CA HIS A 136 -12.45 7.82 7.56
C HIS A 136 -12.67 8.25 6.10
N MET A 137 -11.96 7.66 5.15
CA MET A 137 -12.11 7.97 3.72
C MET A 137 -13.54 7.69 3.22
N PHE A 138 -14.15 6.62 3.70
CA PHE A 138 -15.54 6.30 3.37
C PHE A 138 -16.50 7.39 3.86
N VAL A 139 -16.39 7.82 5.13
CA VAL A 139 -17.20 8.89 5.70
C VAL A 139 -16.95 10.22 4.98
N GLU A 140 -15.69 10.57 4.72
CA GLU A 140 -15.31 11.77 3.98
C GLU A 140 -15.95 11.81 2.59
N ARG A 141 -15.96 10.66 1.89
CA ARG A 141 -16.58 10.56 0.56
C ARG A 141 -18.08 10.78 0.59
N LEU A 142 -18.76 10.34 1.64
CA LEU A 142 -20.22 10.49 1.81
C LEU A 142 -20.64 11.89 2.29
N GLN A 143 -19.84 12.54 3.11
CA GLN A 143 -20.25 13.73 3.84
C GLN A 143 -19.56 15.01 3.39
N LEU A 144 -18.32 14.95 2.91
CA LEU A 144 -17.55 16.15 2.64
C LEU A 144 -17.72 16.64 1.19
N PRO A 145 -17.80 17.95 0.96
CA PRO A 145 -17.74 18.52 -0.38
C PRO A 145 -16.34 18.33 -1.00
N PRO A 146 -16.22 18.42 -2.35
CA PRO A 146 -14.97 18.17 -3.07
C PRO A 146 -13.75 18.92 -2.53
N LYS A 147 -13.93 20.20 -2.16
CA LYS A 147 -12.84 21.03 -1.63
C LYS A 147 -12.27 20.45 -0.32
N GLU A 148 -13.13 20.06 0.59
CA GLU A 148 -12.70 19.52 1.88
C GLU A 148 -12.07 18.14 1.72
N ARG A 149 -12.59 17.30 0.80
CA ARG A 149 -11.93 16.01 0.45
C ARG A 149 -10.51 16.22 -0.08
N TYR A 150 -10.30 17.25 -0.91
CA TYR A 150 -8.96 17.61 -1.39
C TYR A 150 -8.04 18.08 -0.26
N GLU A 151 -8.55 18.86 0.71
CA GLU A 151 -7.79 19.26 1.88
C GLU A 151 -7.38 18.06 2.75
N GLN A 152 -8.30 17.09 2.97
CA GLN A 152 -7.99 15.84 3.68
C GLN A 152 -6.95 15.00 2.92
N PHE A 153 -7.04 14.92 1.60
CA PHE A 153 -6.03 14.25 0.78
C PHE A 153 -4.63 14.85 0.99
N ASN A 154 -4.50 16.17 0.97
CA ASN A 154 -3.20 16.83 1.17
C ASN A 154 -2.64 16.61 2.59
N ARG A 155 -3.51 16.49 3.60
CA ARG A 155 -3.09 16.14 4.97
C ARG A 155 -2.63 14.69 5.08
N ARG A 156 -3.32 13.77 4.41
CA ARG A 156 -3.03 12.33 4.39
C ARG A 156 -1.77 12.01 3.61
N TYR A 157 -1.58 12.69 2.49
CA TYR A 157 -0.47 12.47 1.56
C TYR A 157 0.31 13.77 1.29
N PRO A 158 1.09 14.27 2.27
CA PRO A 158 1.82 15.52 2.10
C PRO A 158 2.77 15.46 0.89
N GLY A 159 2.62 16.42 -0.03
CA GLY A 159 3.48 16.53 -1.22
C GLY A 159 3.19 15.54 -2.35
N LEU A 160 2.30 14.57 -2.17
CA LEU A 160 2.01 13.55 -3.20
C LEU A 160 1.42 14.19 -4.48
N ILE A 161 0.65 15.27 -4.34
CA ILE A 161 0.07 16.00 -5.47
C ILE A 161 1.10 16.44 -6.52
N ASN A 162 2.34 16.70 -6.10
CA ASN A 162 3.45 17.10 -6.98
C ASN A 162 4.15 15.91 -7.65
N ARG A 163 3.82 14.68 -7.26
CA ARG A 163 4.48 13.44 -7.69
C ARG A 163 3.61 12.61 -8.63
N VAL A 164 2.30 12.86 -8.66
CA VAL A 164 1.33 12.04 -9.40
C VAL A 164 0.47 12.90 -10.33
N LYS A 165 -0.12 12.27 -11.35
CA LYS A 165 -1.02 13.00 -12.26
C LYS A 165 -2.30 13.41 -11.55
N LEU A 166 -2.77 14.63 -11.73
CA LEU A 166 -4.01 15.16 -11.14
C LEU A 166 -5.23 14.26 -11.42
N LYS A 167 -5.30 13.65 -12.60
CA LYS A 167 -6.39 12.71 -12.92
C LYS A 167 -6.50 11.52 -11.94
N TYR A 168 -5.38 11.04 -11.38
CA TYR A 168 -5.40 9.97 -10.39
C TYR A 168 -5.90 10.45 -9.03
N VAL A 169 -5.56 11.68 -8.67
CA VAL A 169 -6.08 12.33 -7.45
C VAL A 169 -7.58 12.60 -7.58
N ALA A 170 -8.03 13.10 -8.73
CA ALA A 170 -9.45 13.31 -9.00
C ALA A 170 -10.24 11.98 -8.94
N ALA A 171 -9.71 10.90 -9.54
CA ALA A 171 -10.31 9.56 -9.46
C ALA A 171 -10.38 9.05 -8.01
N PHE A 172 -9.32 9.27 -7.21
CA PHE A 172 -9.29 8.93 -5.78
C PHE A 172 -10.33 9.71 -4.98
N LEU A 173 -10.47 10.99 -5.24
CA LEU A 173 -11.43 11.86 -4.56
C LEU A 173 -12.88 11.69 -5.06
N GLY A 174 -13.09 11.00 -6.19
CA GLY A 174 -14.41 10.87 -6.82
C GLY A 174 -14.95 12.23 -7.30
N ILE A 175 -14.09 13.04 -7.92
CA ILE A 175 -14.43 14.34 -8.52
C ILE A 175 -14.03 14.36 -9.98
N SER A 176 -14.76 15.15 -10.80
CA SER A 176 -14.35 15.46 -12.17
C SER A 176 -13.18 16.45 -12.17
N ILE A 177 -12.29 16.35 -13.15
CA ILE A 177 -11.25 17.34 -13.42
C ILE A 177 -11.84 18.50 -14.20
#